data_31a9dd889ffec6bd154affd8096af783
#
_entry.id   31a9dd889ffec6bd154affd8096af783
#
_cell.length_a   1.000
_cell.length_b   1.000
_cell.length_c   1.000
_cell.angle_alpha   90.00
_cell.angle_beta   90.00
_cell.angle_gamma   90.00
#
_symmetry.space_group_name_H-M   'P 1'
#
loop_
_entity.id
_entity.type
_entity.pdbx_description
1 polymer ?
#
loop_
_entity_poly.entity_id
_entity_poly.type
_entity_poly.pdbx_seq_one_letter_code
_entity_poly.pdbx_strand_id
1 'polypeptide(L)'
;MRILNKEALTNHGDKEGRKIVAELLDAGLDSIDPYYRVKNFVKLENNKIILDDRGYEMAGDPHSGRAEYDLSYYDRIFVIGAAKGVQRAAAAFEEILGDRLTAGHVIAKHGERVICKKIGVTLAGHPVPDEKCLEGCRAIEPKT
;
A
#
# COMPACT_ATOMS: atom_id res chain seq x y z
N MET A 1 -12.98 -3.93 8.97
CA MET A 1 -13.89 -5.03 8.60
C MET A 1 -13.91 -5.18 7.08
N ARG A 2 -13.52 -6.34 6.57
CA ARG A 2 -13.40 -6.66 5.12
C ARG A 2 -14.55 -7.52 4.62
N ILE A 3 -15.13 -8.30 5.51
CA ILE A 3 -16.25 -9.20 5.17
C ILE A 3 -17.55 -8.41 5.27
N LEU A 4 -18.10 -8.00 4.12
CA LEU A 4 -19.29 -7.14 4.05
C LEU A 4 -20.59 -7.87 4.42
N ASN A 5 -20.66 -9.18 4.20
CA ASN A 5 -21.82 -10.02 4.45
C ASN A 5 -21.65 -10.91 5.70
N LYS A 6 -20.89 -10.44 6.70
CA LYS A 6 -20.53 -11.21 7.91
C LYS A 6 -21.76 -11.77 8.61
N GLU A 7 -22.84 -10.99 8.75
CA GLU A 7 -24.07 -11.43 9.38
C GLU A 7 -24.69 -12.64 8.66
N ALA A 8 -24.81 -12.58 7.34
CA ALA A 8 -25.36 -13.68 6.55
C ALA A 8 -24.51 -14.96 6.66
N LEU A 9 -23.20 -14.82 6.80
CA LEU A 9 -22.27 -15.94 6.95
C LEU A 9 -22.32 -16.57 8.34
N THR A 10 -22.75 -15.84 9.36
CA THR A 10 -22.65 -16.27 10.77
C THR A 10 -23.99 -16.55 11.44
N ASN A 11 -25.13 -16.39 10.73
CA ASN A 11 -26.47 -16.52 11.32
C ASN A 11 -27.07 -17.93 11.25
N HIS A 12 -26.35 -18.92 10.74
CA HIS A 12 -26.84 -20.30 10.55
C HIS A 12 -25.80 -21.36 10.95
N GLY A 13 -26.24 -22.61 11.13
CA GLY A 13 -25.38 -23.72 11.56
C GLY A 13 -24.73 -23.46 12.91
N ASP A 14 -23.46 -23.81 13.06
CA ASP A 14 -22.66 -23.46 14.24
C ASP A 14 -22.31 -21.98 14.20
N LYS A 15 -23.19 -21.15 14.76
CA LYS A 15 -23.06 -19.68 14.73
C LYS A 15 -21.82 -19.19 15.45
N GLU A 16 -21.42 -19.82 16.55
CA GLU A 16 -20.26 -19.41 17.34
C GLU A 16 -18.94 -19.72 16.60
N GLY A 17 -18.78 -20.94 16.10
CA GLY A 17 -17.63 -21.31 15.28
C GLY A 17 -17.51 -20.44 14.03
N ARG A 18 -18.65 -20.13 13.37
CA ARG A 18 -18.66 -19.24 12.19
C ARG A 18 -18.25 -17.81 12.51
N LYS A 19 -18.61 -17.27 13.66
CA LYS A 19 -18.15 -15.95 14.11
C LYS A 19 -16.64 -15.94 14.32
N ILE A 20 -16.09 -16.93 15.03
CA ILE A 20 -14.66 -17.05 15.25
C ILE A 20 -13.91 -17.11 13.92
N VAL A 21 -14.36 -17.94 12.98
CA VAL A 21 -13.74 -18.04 11.65
C VAL A 21 -13.80 -16.70 10.89
N ALA A 22 -14.95 -16.02 10.91
CA ALA A 22 -15.09 -14.73 10.25
C ALA A 22 -14.21 -13.66 10.88
N GLU A 23 -14.00 -13.65 12.18
CA GLU A 23 -13.09 -12.74 12.87
C GLU A 23 -11.62 -13.02 12.54
N LEU A 24 -11.22 -14.28 12.49
CA LEU A 24 -9.88 -14.67 12.07
C LEU A 24 -9.60 -14.26 10.62
N LEU A 25 -10.57 -14.45 9.72
CA LEU A 25 -10.45 -14.03 8.33
C LEU A 25 -10.36 -12.50 8.21
N ASP A 26 -11.20 -11.75 8.92
CA ASP A 26 -11.14 -10.28 8.94
C ASP A 26 -9.76 -9.79 9.42
N ALA A 27 -9.26 -10.35 10.52
CA ALA A 27 -7.94 -10.01 11.06
C ALA A 27 -6.81 -10.37 10.07
N GLY A 28 -6.88 -11.54 9.44
CA GLY A 28 -5.92 -11.96 8.42
C GLY A 28 -5.91 -11.01 7.21
N LEU A 29 -7.08 -10.64 6.69
CA LEU A 29 -7.20 -9.71 5.57
C LEU A 29 -6.71 -8.29 5.92
N ASP A 30 -6.99 -7.80 7.13
CA ASP A 30 -6.47 -6.51 7.58
C ASP A 30 -4.94 -6.54 7.75
N SER A 31 -4.40 -7.68 8.21
CA SER A 31 -2.95 -7.82 8.42
C SER A 31 -2.11 -7.75 7.15
N ILE A 32 -2.66 -8.13 5.99
CA ILE A 32 -1.97 -8.12 4.70
C ILE A 32 -2.28 -6.89 3.85
N ASP A 33 -3.11 -5.97 4.33
CA ASP A 33 -3.48 -4.76 3.59
C ASP A 33 -2.26 -3.84 3.38
N PRO A 34 -1.88 -3.53 2.12
CA PRO A 34 -0.72 -2.70 1.84
C PRO A 34 -0.76 -1.32 2.49
N TYR A 35 -1.94 -0.73 2.68
CA TYR A 35 -2.09 0.56 3.35
C TYR A 35 -1.59 0.49 4.80
N TYR A 36 -2.09 -0.47 5.58
CA TYR A 36 -1.68 -0.62 6.98
C TYR A 36 -0.24 -1.11 7.09
N ARG A 37 0.22 -1.94 6.14
CA ARG A 37 1.62 -2.37 6.12
C ARG A 37 2.55 -1.18 5.96
N VAL A 38 2.32 -0.32 4.97
CA VAL A 38 3.13 0.90 4.78
C VAL A 38 3.07 1.78 6.03
N LYS A 39 1.88 2.00 6.61
CA LYS A 39 1.74 2.83 7.84
C LYS A 39 2.46 2.25 9.06
N ASN A 40 2.64 0.93 9.12
CA ASN A 40 3.37 0.29 10.21
C ASN A 40 4.90 0.36 10.01
N PHE A 41 5.36 0.28 8.74
CA PHE A 41 6.79 0.27 8.43
C PHE A 41 7.40 1.64 8.23
N VAL A 42 6.61 2.60 7.72
CA VAL A 42 7.10 3.90 7.27
C VAL A 42 6.50 5.00 8.13
N LYS A 43 7.37 5.86 8.66
CA LYS A 43 6.97 7.05 9.43
C LYS A 43 7.72 8.28 8.91
N LEU A 44 7.10 9.43 9.06
CA LEU A 44 7.75 10.73 8.86
C LEU A 44 7.77 11.44 10.20
N GLU A 45 8.97 11.57 10.79
CA GLU A 45 9.18 12.21 12.08
C GLU A 45 10.40 13.14 12.00
N ASN A 46 10.27 14.36 12.49
CA ASN A 46 11.38 15.34 12.53
C ASN A 46 12.10 15.50 11.18
N ASN A 47 11.35 15.59 10.09
CA ASN A 47 11.86 15.69 8.71
C ASN A 47 12.70 14.48 8.26
N LYS A 48 12.49 13.31 8.87
CA LYS A 48 13.14 12.04 8.49
C LYS A 48 12.10 11.01 8.10
N ILE A 49 12.34 10.29 7.02
CA ILE A 49 11.65 9.04 6.73
C ILE A 49 12.33 7.94 7.53
N ILE A 50 11.54 7.25 8.34
CA ILE A 50 11.96 6.12 9.15
C ILE A 50 11.33 4.87 8.58
N LEU A 51 12.15 3.91 8.19
CA LEU A 51 11.74 2.56 7.83
C LEU A 51 12.07 1.63 8.99
N ASP A 52 11.07 0.93 9.54
CA ASP A 52 11.28 0.06 10.70
C ASP A 52 10.51 -1.26 10.50
N ASP A 53 11.24 -2.32 10.20
CA ASP A 53 10.69 -3.67 9.97
C ASP A 53 11.00 -4.66 11.10
N ARG A 54 11.63 -4.21 12.19
CA ARG A 54 12.05 -5.08 13.31
C ARG A 54 10.95 -5.96 13.90
N GLY A 55 9.68 -5.57 13.76
CA GLY A 55 8.55 -6.40 14.15
C GLY A 55 8.23 -7.55 13.19
N TYR A 56 8.96 -7.64 12.07
CA TYR A 56 8.74 -8.62 11.00
C TYR A 56 10.03 -9.32 10.57
N GLU A 57 11.06 -9.24 11.41
CA GLU A 57 12.34 -9.91 11.14
C GLU A 57 12.13 -11.39 10.84
N MET A 58 12.60 -11.80 9.66
CA MET A 58 12.78 -13.21 9.39
C MET A 58 14.02 -13.66 10.16
N ALA A 59 13.90 -14.78 10.86
CA ALA A 59 15.02 -15.33 11.61
C ALA A 59 16.25 -15.47 10.71
N GLY A 60 17.32 -14.74 11.07
CA GLY A 60 18.60 -14.78 10.34
C GLY A 60 18.72 -13.79 9.17
N ASP A 61 17.76 -12.87 8.93
CA ASP A 61 17.95 -11.80 7.96
C ASP A 61 18.82 -10.69 8.53
N PRO A 62 20.08 -10.50 8.01
CA PRO A 62 20.98 -9.46 8.49
C PRO A 62 20.59 -8.05 8.03
N HIS A 63 19.58 -7.92 7.15
CA HIS A 63 19.14 -6.65 6.58
C HIS A 63 17.86 -6.12 7.22
N SER A 64 17.21 -6.89 8.09
CA SER A 64 16.08 -6.40 8.87
C SER A 64 16.55 -5.35 9.87
N GLY A 65 15.74 -4.34 10.10
CA GLY A 65 16.10 -3.32 11.06
C GLY A 65 15.43 -1.99 10.86
N ARG A 66 16.14 -0.96 11.25
CA ARG A 66 15.68 0.43 11.16
C ARG A 66 16.63 1.24 10.28
N ALA A 67 16.09 1.93 9.29
CA ALA A 67 16.78 2.89 8.45
C ALA A 67 16.14 4.27 8.58
N GLU A 68 16.96 5.32 8.54
CA GLU A 68 16.51 6.71 8.58
C GLU A 68 17.09 7.50 7.41
N TYR A 69 16.24 8.30 6.77
CA TYR A 69 16.62 9.18 5.66
C TYR A 69 16.21 10.61 6.01
N ASP A 70 17.20 11.48 6.22
CA ASP A 70 16.96 12.89 6.49
C ASP A 70 16.57 13.61 5.22
N LEU A 71 15.37 14.15 5.20
CA LEU A 71 14.78 14.81 4.05
C LEU A 71 15.37 16.20 3.75
N SER A 72 16.25 16.72 4.60
CA SER A 72 16.99 17.94 4.29
C SER A 72 18.00 17.78 3.17
N TYR A 73 18.41 16.54 2.88
CA TYR A 73 19.30 16.20 1.77
C TYR A 73 18.60 15.96 0.43
N TYR A 74 17.26 16.04 0.40
CA TYR A 74 16.46 15.73 -0.80
C TYR A 74 15.49 16.87 -1.13
N ASP A 75 15.62 17.45 -2.31
CA ASP A 75 14.73 18.50 -2.77
C ASP A 75 13.35 17.98 -3.17
N ARG A 76 13.29 16.75 -3.65
CA ARG A 76 12.06 16.18 -4.21
C ARG A 76 11.87 14.72 -3.73
N ILE A 77 10.63 14.36 -3.48
CA ILE A 77 10.22 13.00 -3.12
C ILE A 77 9.12 12.55 -4.06
N PHE A 78 9.34 11.40 -4.69
CA PHE A 78 8.39 10.80 -5.62
C PHE A 78 7.94 9.44 -5.11
N VAL A 79 6.66 9.13 -5.34
CA VAL A 79 6.12 7.79 -5.10
C VAL A 79 5.75 7.17 -6.45
N ILE A 80 6.42 6.10 -6.79
CA ILE A 80 6.19 5.35 -8.03
C ILE A 80 5.92 3.87 -7.71
N GLY A 81 5.15 3.21 -8.55
CA GLY A 81 4.88 1.77 -8.37
C GLY A 81 3.97 1.16 -9.42
N ALA A 82 4.03 -0.14 -9.50
CA ALA A 82 3.14 -0.91 -10.35
C ALA A 82 2.89 -2.27 -9.69
N ALA A 83 1.68 -2.65 -9.44
CA ALA A 83 1.25 -3.99 -9.03
C ALA A 83 -0.19 -4.03 -8.51
N LYS A 84 -0.63 -5.22 -8.09
CA LYS A 84 -1.86 -5.39 -7.29
C LYS A 84 -1.70 -4.69 -5.93
N GLY A 85 -2.75 -3.97 -5.52
CA GLY A 85 -2.76 -3.29 -4.22
C GLY A 85 -1.87 -2.05 -4.15
N VAL A 86 -1.21 -1.63 -5.25
CA VAL A 86 -0.30 -0.48 -5.29
C VAL A 86 -0.98 0.81 -4.86
N GLN A 87 -2.25 1.02 -5.23
CA GLN A 87 -3.00 2.19 -4.81
C GLN A 87 -3.17 2.29 -3.29
N ARG A 88 -3.32 1.13 -2.62
CA ARG A 88 -3.44 1.08 -1.15
C ARG A 88 -2.13 1.52 -0.48
N ALA A 89 -1.00 1.08 -1.00
CA ALA A 89 0.32 1.53 -0.54
C ALA A 89 0.54 3.02 -0.86
N ALA A 90 0.23 3.45 -2.08
CA ALA A 90 0.36 4.84 -2.52
C ALA A 90 -0.47 5.80 -1.65
N ALA A 91 -1.72 5.45 -1.33
CA ALA A 91 -2.56 6.24 -0.44
C ALA A 91 -1.97 6.40 0.97
N ALA A 92 -1.31 5.35 1.50
CA ALA A 92 -0.60 5.44 2.76
C ALA A 92 0.60 6.40 2.67
N PHE A 93 1.36 6.38 1.57
CA PHE A 93 2.45 7.32 1.34
C PHE A 93 1.96 8.76 1.17
N GLU A 94 0.81 8.99 0.52
CA GLU A 94 0.21 10.33 0.46
C GLU A 94 -0.04 10.91 1.85
N GLU A 95 -0.56 10.09 2.76
CA GLU A 95 -0.84 10.52 4.13
C GLU A 95 0.43 10.72 4.96
N ILE A 96 1.44 9.83 4.81
CA ILE A 96 2.69 9.90 5.56
C ILE A 96 3.50 11.12 5.12
N LEU A 97 3.66 11.32 3.81
CA LEU A 97 4.51 12.34 3.24
C LEU A 97 3.84 13.72 3.23
N GLY A 98 2.53 13.79 3.12
CA GLY A 98 1.78 15.04 3.13
C GLY A 98 2.30 16.04 2.09
N ASP A 99 2.79 17.19 2.55
CA ASP A 99 3.32 18.26 1.69
C ASP A 99 4.78 18.01 1.25
N ARG A 100 5.47 17.01 1.82
CA ARG A 100 6.79 16.56 1.36
C ARG A 100 6.72 15.73 0.08
N LEU A 101 5.56 15.19 -0.27
CA LEU A 101 5.35 14.48 -1.54
C LEU A 101 5.37 15.48 -2.69
N THR A 102 6.39 15.40 -3.55
CA THR A 102 6.51 16.27 -4.73
C THR A 102 5.54 15.83 -5.82
N ALA A 103 5.55 14.56 -6.17
CA ALA A 103 4.65 13.97 -7.16
C ALA A 103 4.68 12.44 -7.03
N GLY A 104 3.83 11.76 -7.76
CA GLY A 104 3.86 10.32 -7.87
C GLY A 104 2.96 9.81 -8.99
N HIS A 105 3.23 8.59 -9.41
CA HIS A 105 2.38 7.88 -10.35
C HIS A 105 2.46 6.38 -10.14
N VAL A 106 1.31 5.72 -10.14
CA VAL A 106 1.24 4.26 -9.99
C VAL A 106 0.38 3.64 -11.09
N ILE A 107 0.73 2.41 -11.45
CA ILE A 107 0.00 1.61 -12.43
C ILE A 107 -0.77 0.53 -11.67
N ALA A 108 -2.08 0.60 -11.70
CA ALA A 108 -2.98 -0.34 -11.03
C ALA A 108 -3.77 -1.15 -12.07
N LYS A 109 -4.40 -2.22 -11.61
CA LYS A 109 -5.18 -3.11 -12.47
C LYS A 109 -6.49 -2.46 -12.94
N HIS A 110 -6.89 -2.73 -14.18
CA HIS A 110 -8.23 -2.40 -14.67
C HIS A 110 -9.34 -2.85 -13.70
N GLY A 111 -10.40 -2.04 -13.60
CA GLY A 111 -11.55 -2.31 -12.74
C GLY A 111 -11.36 -1.90 -11.28
N GLU A 112 -10.18 -1.44 -10.87
CA GLU A 112 -10.01 -0.81 -9.56
C GLU A 112 -10.61 0.60 -9.55
N ARG A 113 -11.16 0.99 -8.39
CA ARG A 113 -11.53 2.39 -8.16
C ARG A 113 -10.27 3.19 -7.81
N VAL A 114 -10.09 4.34 -8.45
CA VAL A 114 -9.01 5.26 -8.08
C VAL A 114 -9.27 5.82 -6.68
N ILE A 115 -8.29 5.67 -5.78
CA ILE A 115 -8.37 6.11 -4.37
C ILE A 115 -7.30 7.14 -4.00
N CYS A 116 -6.23 7.26 -4.78
CA CYS A 116 -5.19 8.27 -4.58
C CYS A 116 -5.72 9.66 -4.92
N LYS A 117 -5.23 10.69 -4.22
CA LYS A 117 -5.66 12.09 -4.36
C LYS A 117 -4.58 12.96 -4.97
N LYS A 118 -3.32 12.74 -4.64
CA LYS A 118 -2.15 13.48 -5.11
C LYS A 118 -1.33 12.66 -6.12
N ILE A 119 -1.28 11.34 -5.94
CA ILE A 119 -0.54 10.42 -6.81
C ILE A 119 -1.41 10.07 -8.02
N GLY A 120 -0.88 10.25 -9.23
CA GLY A 120 -1.54 9.84 -10.47
C GLY A 120 -1.71 8.32 -10.55
N VAL A 121 -2.78 7.87 -11.18
CA VAL A 121 -3.07 6.43 -11.34
C VAL A 121 -3.40 6.13 -12.79
N THR A 122 -2.66 5.23 -13.40
CA THR A 122 -3.04 4.60 -14.67
C THR A 122 -3.62 3.22 -14.38
N LEU A 123 -4.82 2.96 -14.89
CA LEU A 123 -5.42 1.63 -14.85
C LEU A 123 -5.01 0.87 -16.11
N ALA A 124 -4.39 -0.31 -15.93
CA ALA A 124 -3.78 -1.07 -17.01
C ALA A 124 -4.03 -2.57 -16.91
N GLY A 125 -3.68 -3.31 -17.97
CA GLY A 125 -3.89 -4.75 -18.06
C GLY A 125 -3.09 -5.55 -17.02
N HIS A 126 -3.77 -6.53 -16.42
CA HIS A 126 -3.16 -7.51 -15.52
C HIS A 126 -4.00 -8.80 -15.51
N PRO A 127 -3.45 -10.01 -15.69
CA PRO A 127 -2.02 -10.35 -15.76
C PRO A 127 -1.35 -10.11 -17.13
N VAL A 128 -2.16 -9.86 -18.17
CA VAL A 128 -1.61 -9.56 -19.50
C VAL A 128 -1.47 -8.05 -19.65
N PRO A 129 -0.24 -7.53 -19.89
CA PRO A 129 -0.03 -6.11 -20.13
C PRO A 129 -0.74 -5.63 -21.40
N ASP A 130 -1.13 -4.38 -21.42
CA ASP A 130 -1.72 -3.67 -22.55
C ASP A 130 -1.05 -2.31 -22.80
N GLU A 131 -1.54 -1.56 -23.78
CA GLU A 131 -1.00 -0.22 -24.10
C GLU A 131 -1.04 0.74 -22.93
N LYS A 132 -2.01 0.59 -22.00
CA LYS A 132 -2.08 1.41 -20.80
C LYS A 132 -0.89 1.21 -19.86
N CYS A 133 -0.25 0.04 -19.88
CA CYS A 133 0.99 -0.17 -19.14
C CYS A 133 2.10 0.77 -19.65
N LEU A 134 2.22 0.94 -20.97
CA LEU A 134 3.20 1.86 -21.57
C LEU A 134 2.87 3.32 -21.26
N GLU A 135 1.60 3.71 -21.30
CA GLU A 135 1.17 5.05 -20.89
C GLU A 135 1.55 5.32 -19.44
N GLY A 136 1.29 4.37 -18.54
CA GLY A 136 1.66 4.47 -17.13
C GLY A 136 3.17 4.58 -16.92
N CYS A 137 3.98 3.81 -17.66
CA CYS A 137 5.44 3.92 -17.63
C CYS A 137 5.90 5.33 -18.04
N ARG A 138 5.37 5.86 -19.15
CA ARG A 138 5.70 7.23 -19.61
C ARG A 138 5.30 8.31 -18.60
N ALA A 139 4.22 8.07 -17.83
CA ALA A 139 3.80 8.99 -16.78
C ALA A 139 4.73 8.96 -15.54
N ILE A 140 5.43 7.82 -15.33
CA ILE A 140 6.42 7.65 -14.27
C ILE A 140 7.78 8.23 -14.68
N GLU A 141 8.13 8.20 -15.97
CA GLU A 141 9.41 8.74 -16.46
C GLU A 141 9.56 10.22 -16.07
N PRO A 142 10.74 10.61 -15.53
CA PRO A 142 10.98 12.01 -15.20
C PRO A 142 10.80 12.87 -16.44
N LYS A 143 9.93 13.86 -16.36
CA LYS A 143 9.91 14.93 -17.34
C LYS A 143 11.14 15.80 -17.05
N THR A 144 12.17 15.59 -17.83
CA THR A 144 13.37 16.46 -17.84
C THR A 144 13.00 17.87 -18.24
#